data_170b2eae2d2565e63e6ffdc3c9be5bb4
#
_entry.id   170b2eae2d2565e63e6ffdc3c9be5bb4
#
_cell.length_a   1.000
_cell.length_b   1.000
_cell.length_c   1.000
_cell.angle_alpha   90.00
_cell.angle_beta   90.00
_cell.angle_gamma   90.00
#
_symmetry.space_group_name_H-M   'P 1'
#
loop_
_entity.id
_entity.type
_entity.pdbx_description
1 polymer ?
#
loop_
_entity_poly.entity_id
_entity_poly.type
_entity_poly.pdbx_seq_one_letter_code
_entity_poly.pdbx_strand_id
1 'polypeptide(L)'
;TKITYGDGSSHSKEYDNCGRLAKETDELGAVTTYTYDAADNLVSKSDDSGRTWTYTYDNTGNRLSETNPEGGTTTYTYDKAGNLVSSTDEEGRTDTYAYDKAGNLTTSKDALGYTVSMKYDLNGNLVSSTDENGNTSTMTYDGNGNMTSVTDAKGNITAMKYDSTDNLEQTVDALKGKTTYEYDSQGNSTKMTDALGNAYSYVYDKEGNNTSIILPTGDKVLLEYDAIGQLVKCTDAQGLVITYQYDGAGNLIHSSDNGGNSMDYTYDGAGNVLTQTDELGRTATYKYDQYGRLLKLTEADGSTTSYEYDVMDRITAVTDAEGHKTTFTYDKVGNQLSMTEEEEATYKYAYDKKDRVISQTNPLGASSTFKYDGNDNVTESVDENGTVTKYTYDKNDNLVSQTDGNGNTTTYQYDELDRKIGETSPLKETNEYRYDAIGNLTKSKDPMGLITEYKYDSLSNMTEQISPKGAVTKYDYDKHGNVISVTDAKGNETQYSVDLNDNVTKMTQANGGEYTYSYDKAGRLKSMTSPLGYTTNFS
;
A
#
# COMPACT_ATOMS: atom_id res chain seq x y z
N THR A 1 -17.68 13.79 -31.11
CA THR A 1 -18.62 13.53 -30.00
C THR A 1 -18.29 14.47 -28.86
N LYS A 2 -19.30 15.06 -28.23
CA LYS A 2 -19.14 15.91 -27.05
C LYS A 2 -20.07 15.42 -25.95
N ILE A 3 -19.55 15.25 -24.76
CA ILE A 3 -20.29 14.98 -23.52
C ILE A 3 -20.20 16.24 -22.68
N THR A 4 -21.32 16.72 -22.15
CA THR A 4 -21.36 17.85 -21.20
C THR A 4 -21.90 17.31 -19.88
N TYR A 5 -21.20 17.58 -18.80
CA TYR A 5 -21.54 17.14 -17.44
C TYR A 5 -22.46 18.14 -16.74
N GLY A 6 -23.02 17.73 -15.62
CA GLY A 6 -23.99 18.55 -14.87
C GLY A 6 -23.40 19.83 -14.27
N ASP A 7 -22.09 19.91 -14.09
CA ASP A 7 -21.32 21.08 -13.63
C ASP A 7 -21.00 22.07 -14.77
N GLY A 8 -21.32 21.71 -16.03
CA GLY A 8 -21.05 22.49 -17.22
C GLY A 8 -19.69 22.19 -17.88
N SER A 9 -18.84 21.39 -17.28
CA SER A 9 -17.62 20.91 -17.93
C SER A 9 -17.95 20.01 -19.12
N SER A 10 -17.01 19.80 -20.03
CA SER A 10 -17.28 18.98 -21.20
C SER A 10 -16.03 18.29 -21.71
N HIS A 11 -16.21 17.05 -22.11
CA HIS A 11 -15.23 16.22 -22.81
C HIS A 11 -15.62 16.10 -24.28
N SER A 12 -14.70 16.29 -25.20
CA SER A 12 -14.98 16.15 -26.63
C SER A 12 -13.93 15.34 -27.37
N LYS A 13 -14.38 14.57 -28.35
CA LYS A 13 -13.56 13.75 -29.24
C LYS A 13 -13.88 14.07 -30.69
N GLU A 14 -12.84 14.35 -31.47
CA GLU A 14 -12.88 14.53 -32.91
C GLU A 14 -12.18 13.36 -33.59
N TYR A 15 -12.74 12.88 -34.69
CA TYR A 15 -12.24 11.73 -35.39
C TYR A 15 -11.85 12.13 -36.82
N ASP A 16 -10.84 11.45 -37.36
CA ASP A 16 -10.44 11.63 -38.75
C ASP A 16 -11.43 10.95 -39.72
N ASN A 17 -11.16 11.06 -41.01
CA ASN A 17 -12.01 10.48 -42.08
C ASN A 17 -12.05 8.94 -42.06
N CYS A 18 -11.12 8.29 -41.34
CA CYS A 18 -11.07 6.84 -41.15
C CYS A 18 -11.77 6.39 -39.84
N GLY A 19 -12.26 7.34 -39.04
CA GLY A 19 -12.93 7.08 -37.76
C GLY A 19 -11.98 6.88 -36.59
N ARG A 20 -10.69 7.25 -36.73
CA ARG A 20 -9.69 7.19 -35.67
C ARG A 20 -9.69 8.48 -34.87
N LEU A 21 -9.43 8.41 -33.55
CA LEU A 21 -9.39 9.58 -32.68
C LEU A 21 -8.26 10.54 -33.13
N ALA A 22 -8.61 11.71 -33.67
CA ALA A 22 -7.64 12.69 -34.14
C ALA A 22 -7.34 13.78 -33.09
N LYS A 23 -8.35 14.10 -32.24
CA LYS A 23 -8.22 15.13 -31.21
C LYS A 23 -9.17 14.82 -30.06
N GLU A 24 -8.69 15.06 -28.87
CA GLU A 24 -9.44 14.98 -27.62
C GLU A 24 -9.28 16.30 -26.86
N THR A 25 -10.36 16.79 -26.28
CA THR A 25 -10.33 17.92 -25.35
C THR A 25 -11.00 17.44 -24.07
N ASP A 26 -10.28 17.49 -22.97
CA ASP A 26 -10.77 17.04 -21.67
C ASP A 26 -11.64 18.09 -20.96
N GLU A 27 -12.07 17.81 -19.76
CA GLU A 27 -12.95 18.62 -18.93
C GLU A 27 -12.30 19.92 -18.46
N LEU A 28 -10.97 20.00 -18.42
CA LEU A 28 -10.18 21.19 -18.09
C LEU A 28 -9.85 22.02 -19.33
N GLY A 29 -10.16 21.50 -20.53
CA GLY A 29 -9.88 22.14 -21.81
C GLY A 29 -8.50 21.79 -22.38
N ALA A 30 -7.74 20.90 -21.75
CA ALA A 30 -6.47 20.44 -22.32
C ALA A 30 -6.72 19.63 -23.61
N VAL A 31 -5.93 19.91 -24.61
CA VAL A 31 -6.07 19.31 -25.94
C VAL A 31 -4.97 18.31 -26.20
N THR A 32 -5.35 17.10 -26.60
CA THR A 32 -4.43 16.08 -27.13
C THR A 32 -4.77 15.78 -28.58
N THR A 33 -3.76 15.74 -29.44
CA THR A 33 -3.88 15.38 -30.85
C THR A 33 -3.15 14.09 -31.16
N TYR A 34 -3.68 13.33 -32.11
CA TYR A 34 -3.18 12.00 -32.48
C TYR A 34 -2.98 11.91 -33.99
N THR A 35 -1.89 11.28 -34.43
CA THR A 35 -1.64 11.01 -35.84
C THR A 35 -1.34 9.54 -36.05
N TYR A 36 -1.72 9.04 -37.23
CA TYR A 36 -1.63 7.62 -37.57
C TYR A 36 -0.96 7.39 -38.91
N ASP A 37 -0.34 6.24 -39.07
CA ASP A 37 0.16 5.79 -40.37
C ASP A 37 -0.96 5.19 -41.25
N ALA A 38 -0.58 4.70 -42.42
CA ALA A 38 -1.53 4.09 -43.37
C ALA A 38 -2.04 2.70 -42.92
N ALA A 39 -1.42 2.09 -41.92
CA ALA A 39 -1.79 0.80 -41.34
C ALA A 39 -2.58 0.96 -40.03
N ASP A 40 -3.02 2.22 -39.72
CA ASP A 40 -3.78 2.60 -38.52
C ASP A 40 -3.00 2.54 -37.21
N ASN A 41 -1.66 2.47 -37.24
CA ASN A 41 -0.84 2.55 -36.05
C ASN A 41 -0.69 4.02 -35.62
N LEU A 42 -0.79 4.29 -34.30
CA LEU A 42 -0.57 5.60 -33.71
C LEU A 42 0.90 5.99 -33.83
N VAL A 43 1.27 6.97 -34.66
CA VAL A 43 2.67 7.38 -34.83
C VAL A 43 3.05 8.61 -34.02
N SER A 44 2.06 9.40 -33.58
CA SER A 44 2.32 10.53 -32.67
C SER A 44 1.11 10.87 -31.81
N LYS A 45 1.39 11.25 -30.58
CA LYS A 45 0.48 11.89 -29.62
C LYS A 45 1.13 13.19 -29.17
N SER A 46 0.42 14.32 -29.28
CA SER A 46 0.91 15.63 -28.83
C SER A 46 -0.15 16.35 -28.04
N ASP A 47 0.23 16.99 -26.93
CA ASP A 47 -0.64 17.90 -26.23
C ASP A 47 -0.45 19.36 -26.67
N ASP A 48 -1.27 20.27 -26.17
CA ASP A 48 -1.26 21.69 -26.52
C ASP A 48 -0.12 22.48 -25.83
N SER A 49 0.65 21.87 -24.90
CA SER A 49 1.93 22.42 -24.42
C SER A 49 3.09 22.12 -25.37
N GLY A 50 2.87 21.29 -26.39
CA GLY A 50 3.88 20.84 -27.34
C GLY A 50 4.64 19.58 -26.91
N ARG A 51 4.27 18.92 -25.82
CA ARG A 51 4.81 17.62 -25.42
C ARG A 51 4.40 16.58 -26.46
N THR A 52 5.36 15.88 -27.03
CA THR A 52 5.10 14.95 -28.14
C THR A 52 5.75 13.61 -27.87
N TRP A 53 4.95 12.56 -27.97
CA TRP A 53 5.39 11.16 -28.01
C TRP A 53 5.32 10.68 -29.45
N THR A 54 6.33 9.95 -29.92
CA THR A 54 6.36 9.35 -31.25
C THR A 54 6.62 7.87 -31.18
N TYR A 55 6.04 7.12 -32.12
CA TYR A 55 6.08 5.68 -32.15
C TYR A 55 6.45 5.18 -33.53
N THR A 56 7.18 4.08 -33.62
CA THR A 56 7.47 3.38 -34.87
C THR A 56 7.06 1.92 -34.77
N TYR A 57 6.71 1.33 -35.91
CA TYR A 57 6.15 -0.03 -35.97
C TYR A 57 6.81 -0.84 -37.08
N ASP A 58 6.78 -2.17 -36.95
CA ASP A 58 7.09 -3.09 -38.04
C ASP A 58 5.87 -3.28 -38.97
N ASN A 59 6.07 -4.08 -40.02
CA ASN A 59 5.03 -4.35 -41.02
C ASN A 59 3.83 -5.17 -40.47
N THR A 60 3.93 -5.73 -39.26
CA THR A 60 2.89 -6.53 -38.60
C THR A 60 2.19 -5.76 -37.49
N GLY A 61 2.59 -4.48 -37.26
CA GLY A 61 1.99 -3.61 -36.26
C GLY A 61 2.63 -3.72 -34.86
N ASN A 62 3.74 -4.42 -34.72
CA ASN A 62 4.46 -4.45 -33.45
C ASN A 62 5.24 -3.13 -33.28
N ARG A 63 5.15 -2.49 -32.11
CA ARG A 63 5.83 -1.22 -31.80
C ARG A 63 7.35 -1.43 -31.66
N LEU A 64 8.14 -0.85 -32.57
CA LEU A 64 9.59 -0.93 -32.56
C LEU A 64 10.24 0.10 -31.66
N SER A 65 9.65 1.29 -31.53
CA SER A 65 10.14 2.32 -30.62
C SER A 65 9.05 3.23 -30.09
N GLU A 66 9.37 3.84 -28.96
CA GLU A 66 8.65 4.96 -28.38
C GLU A 66 9.66 6.03 -27.98
N THR A 67 9.42 7.28 -28.41
CA THR A 67 10.23 8.43 -28.00
C THR A 67 9.36 9.37 -27.19
N ASN A 68 9.78 9.72 -25.98
CA ASN A 68 9.10 10.60 -25.05
C ASN A 68 9.37 12.10 -25.36
N PRO A 69 8.68 13.07 -24.71
CA PRO A 69 8.88 14.50 -24.94
C PRO A 69 10.29 15.03 -24.64
N GLU A 70 11.09 14.35 -23.84
CA GLU A 70 12.50 14.69 -23.59
C GLU A 70 13.44 14.14 -24.67
N GLY A 71 12.92 13.35 -25.62
CA GLY A 71 13.70 12.70 -26.67
C GLY A 71 14.33 11.37 -26.24
N GLY A 72 14.01 10.89 -25.04
CA GLY A 72 14.37 9.55 -24.59
C GLY A 72 13.63 8.51 -25.43
N THR A 73 14.34 7.46 -25.88
CA THR A 73 13.77 6.44 -26.77
C THR A 73 13.93 5.04 -26.20
N THR A 74 12.80 4.36 -26.00
CA THR A 74 12.74 2.93 -25.70
C THR A 74 12.55 2.16 -27.00
N THR A 75 13.28 1.05 -27.18
CA THR A 75 13.20 0.20 -28.38
C THR A 75 12.82 -1.22 -28.04
N TYR A 76 12.15 -1.90 -29.00
CA TYR A 76 11.60 -3.23 -28.81
C TYR A 76 11.97 -4.13 -30.00
N THR A 77 12.19 -5.41 -29.72
CA THR A 77 12.35 -6.42 -30.76
C THR A 77 11.43 -7.62 -30.49
N TYR A 78 11.02 -8.26 -31.58
CA TYR A 78 10.03 -9.33 -31.53
C TYR A 78 10.50 -10.58 -32.28
N ASP A 79 10.02 -11.72 -31.89
CA ASP A 79 10.18 -12.95 -32.65
C ASP A 79 9.17 -13.02 -33.83
N LYS A 80 9.22 -14.12 -34.58
CA LYS A 80 8.31 -14.32 -35.74
C LYS A 80 6.85 -14.53 -35.37
N ALA A 81 6.58 -14.85 -34.11
CA ALA A 81 5.21 -15.03 -33.60
C ALA A 81 4.64 -13.71 -33.03
N GLY A 82 5.45 -12.64 -32.97
CA GLY A 82 5.06 -11.36 -32.40
C GLY A 82 5.31 -11.25 -30.89
N ASN A 83 6.02 -12.18 -30.27
CA ASN A 83 6.36 -12.09 -28.88
C ASN A 83 7.54 -11.13 -28.68
N LEU A 84 7.49 -10.26 -27.66
CA LEU A 84 8.57 -9.33 -27.30
C LEU A 84 9.80 -10.11 -26.81
N VAL A 85 10.92 -10.04 -27.52
CA VAL A 85 12.15 -10.75 -27.12
C VAL A 85 13.19 -9.83 -26.49
N SER A 86 13.11 -8.50 -26.70
CA SER A 86 13.89 -7.54 -25.93
C SER A 86 13.22 -6.17 -25.86
N SER A 87 13.47 -5.46 -24.76
CA SER A 87 13.24 -4.02 -24.62
C SER A 87 14.52 -3.34 -24.18
N THR A 88 14.83 -2.18 -24.78
CA THR A 88 15.96 -1.35 -24.38
C THR A 88 15.45 0.06 -24.06
N ASP A 89 15.69 0.53 -22.85
CA ASP A 89 15.21 1.82 -22.37
C ASP A 89 16.05 3.01 -22.87
N GLU A 90 15.72 4.21 -22.39
CA GLU A 90 16.36 5.48 -22.78
C GLU A 90 17.83 5.60 -22.31
N GLU A 91 18.27 4.76 -21.36
CA GLU A 91 19.65 4.67 -20.88
C GLU A 91 20.44 3.53 -21.53
N GLY A 92 19.79 2.75 -22.43
CA GLY A 92 20.40 1.64 -23.14
C GLY A 92 20.47 0.35 -22.31
N ARG A 93 19.68 0.25 -21.24
CA ARG A 93 19.52 -0.96 -20.42
C ARG A 93 18.58 -1.91 -21.13
N THR A 94 18.98 -3.16 -21.30
CA THR A 94 18.24 -4.13 -22.10
C THR A 94 17.80 -5.32 -21.29
N ASP A 95 16.48 -5.55 -21.29
CA ASP A 95 15.85 -6.77 -20.79
C ASP A 95 15.57 -7.71 -21.97
N THR A 96 15.62 -9.01 -21.72
CA THR A 96 15.39 -10.03 -22.74
C THR A 96 14.42 -11.10 -22.26
N TYR A 97 13.64 -11.63 -23.21
CA TYR A 97 12.54 -12.55 -22.92
C TYR A 97 12.60 -13.76 -23.85
N ALA A 98 12.24 -14.93 -23.32
CA ALA A 98 12.10 -16.14 -24.13
C ALA A 98 10.76 -16.83 -23.86
N TYR A 99 10.25 -17.49 -24.88
CA TYR A 99 8.92 -18.10 -24.87
C TYR A 99 8.97 -19.56 -25.29
N ASP A 100 8.01 -20.33 -24.83
CA ASP A 100 7.79 -21.67 -25.35
C ASP A 100 7.00 -21.61 -26.68
N LYS A 101 6.70 -22.80 -27.26
CA LYS A 101 5.95 -22.88 -28.53
C LYS A 101 4.49 -22.45 -28.42
N ALA A 102 3.94 -22.40 -27.20
CA ALA A 102 2.58 -21.96 -26.94
C ALA A 102 2.49 -20.44 -26.72
N GLY A 103 3.64 -19.74 -26.65
CA GLY A 103 3.72 -18.31 -26.38
C GLY A 103 3.80 -17.97 -24.88
N ASN A 104 4.00 -18.93 -23.99
CA ASN A 104 4.17 -18.67 -22.57
C ASN A 104 5.60 -18.18 -22.32
N LEU A 105 5.77 -17.14 -21.49
CA LEU A 105 7.06 -16.59 -21.08
C LEU A 105 7.83 -17.58 -20.21
N THR A 106 8.91 -18.14 -20.71
CA THR A 106 9.73 -19.12 -19.98
C THR A 106 10.93 -18.53 -19.28
N THR A 107 11.41 -17.37 -19.74
CA THR A 107 12.58 -16.69 -19.18
C THR A 107 12.45 -15.18 -19.34
N SER A 108 12.70 -14.46 -18.26
CA SER A 108 12.96 -13.02 -18.28
C SER A 108 14.35 -12.77 -17.71
N LYS A 109 15.17 -11.99 -18.42
CA LYS A 109 16.50 -11.62 -17.98
C LYS A 109 16.66 -10.11 -18.02
N ASP A 110 17.02 -9.52 -16.88
CA ASP A 110 17.19 -8.08 -16.72
C ASP A 110 18.52 -7.54 -17.27
N ALA A 111 18.68 -6.22 -17.25
CA ALA A 111 19.87 -5.53 -17.71
C ALA A 111 21.13 -5.77 -16.86
N LEU A 112 21.02 -6.35 -15.66
CA LEU A 112 22.13 -6.80 -14.82
C LEU A 112 22.50 -8.26 -15.10
N GLY A 113 21.62 -9.00 -15.79
CA GLY A 113 21.84 -10.38 -16.17
C GLY A 113 21.19 -11.38 -15.22
N TYR A 114 20.43 -10.95 -14.23
CA TYR A 114 19.60 -11.81 -13.39
C TYR A 114 18.47 -12.42 -14.23
N THR A 115 18.05 -13.62 -13.86
CA THR A 115 17.13 -14.40 -14.68
C THR A 115 16.02 -15.02 -13.82
N VAL A 116 14.78 -14.73 -14.17
CA VAL A 116 13.59 -15.46 -13.70
C VAL A 116 13.25 -16.54 -14.73
N SER A 117 12.97 -17.77 -14.27
CA SER A 117 12.59 -18.88 -15.13
C SER A 117 11.23 -19.45 -14.74
N MET A 118 10.40 -19.75 -15.74
CA MET A 118 9.03 -20.20 -15.57
C MET A 118 8.78 -21.48 -16.37
N LYS A 119 7.95 -22.37 -15.81
CA LYS A 119 7.50 -23.60 -16.49
C LYS A 119 5.99 -23.70 -16.41
N TYR A 120 5.40 -24.20 -17.46
CA TYR A 120 3.96 -24.33 -17.60
C TYR A 120 3.56 -25.77 -17.88
N ASP A 121 2.34 -26.11 -17.50
CA ASP A 121 1.71 -27.36 -17.93
C ASP A 121 1.13 -27.24 -19.36
N LEU A 122 0.49 -28.30 -19.84
CA LEU A 122 -0.10 -28.32 -21.19
C LEU A 122 -1.33 -27.39 -21.35
N ASN A 123 -1.91 -26.93 -20.24
CA ASN A 123 -3.04 -26.00 -20.22
C ASN A 123 -2.58 -24.53 -20.12
N GLY A 124 -1.27 -24.30 -19.96
CA GLY A 124 -0.72 -22.95 -19.79
C GLY A 124 -0.68 -22.48 -18.33
N ASN A 125 -0.94 -23.34 -17.35
CA ASN A 125 -0.84 -22.98 -15.94
C ASN A 125 0.63 -22.97 -15.50
N LEU A 126 1.07 -21.96 -14.73
CA LEU A 126 2.42 -21.83 -14.20
C LEU A 126 2.67 -22.90 -13.11
N VAL A 127 3.46 -23.92 -13.39
CA VAL A 127 3.73 -25.01 -12.44
C VAL A 127 5.05 -24.83 -11.68
N SER A 128 5.93 -23.93 -12.14
CA SER A 128 7.19 -23.64 -11.44
C SER A 128 7.70 -22.24 -11.80
N SER A 129 8.16 -21.49 -10.81
CA SER A 129 8.87 -20.23 -10.99
C SER A 129 10.18 -20.29 -10.21
N THR A 130 11.29 -19.95 -10.86
CA THR A 130 12.60 -19.78 -10.22
C THR A 130 12.98 -18.31 -10.28
N ASP A 131 13.24 -17.72 -9.12
CA ASP A 131 13.58 -16.31 -8.98
C ASP A 131 15.01 -15.99 -9.42
N GLU A 132 15.43 -14.75 -9.30
CA GLU A 132 16.73 -14.23 -9.70
C GLU A 132 17.89 -14.75 -8.83
N ASN A 133 17.61 -15.21 -7.59
CA ASN A 133 18.56 -15.87 -6.69
C ASN A 133 18.65 -17.39 -6.92
N GLY A 134 17.80 -17.94 -7.81
CA GLY A 134 17.73 -19.37 -8.11
C GLY A 134 16.83 -20.17 -7.17
N ASN A 135 15.99 -19.53 -6.35
CA ASN A 135 15.03 -20.16 -5.48
C ASN A 135 13.78 -20.54 -6.29
N THR A 136 13.27 -21.75 -6.08
CA THR A 136 12.16 -22.28 -6.90
C THR A 136 10.92 -22.53 -6.07
N SER A 137 9.81 -21.94 -6.50
CA SER A 137 8.46 -22.25 -6.03
C SER A 137 7.72 -23.10 -7.06
N THR A 138 6.81 -23.96 -6.59
CA THR A 138 6.01 -24.84 -7.47
C THR A 138 4.54 -24.75 -7.15
N MET A 139 3.68 -24.92 -8.18
CA MET A 139 2.24 -24.84 -8.06
C MET A 139 1.57 -26.05 -8.69
N THR A 140 0.42 -26.43 -8.14
CA THR A 140 -0.42 -27.50 -8.69
C THR A 140 -1.82 -26.98 -8.93
N TYR A 141 -2.52 -27.60 -9.90
CA TYR A 141 -3.84 -27.15 -10.33
C TYR A 141 -4.79 -28.35 -10.45
N ASP A 142 -6.08 -28.09 -10.31
CA ASP A 142 -7.13 -29.06 -10.64
C ASP A 142 -7.46 -29.05 -12.15
N GLY A 143 -8.47 -29.86 -12.53
CA GLY A 143 -8.88 -29.96 -13.94
C GLY A 143 -9.55 -28.71 -14.51
N ASN A 144 -10.00 -27.78 -13.66
CA ASN A 144 -10.62 -26.51 -14.06
C ASN A 144 -9.58 -25.37 -14.14
N GLY A 145 -8.33 -25.61 -13.71
CA GLY A 145 -7.26 -24.61 -13.67
C GLY A 145 -7.18 -23.85 -12.35
N ASN A 146 -7.90 -24.24 -11.30
CA ASN A 146 -7.80 -23.65 -9.98
C ASN A 146 -6.53 -24.13 -9.29
N MET A 147 -5.75 -23.22 -8.67
CA MET A 147 -4.53 -23.57 -7.97
C MET A 147 -4.84 -24.35 -6.68
N THR A 148 -4.43 -25.62 -6.62
CA THR A 148 -4.67 -26.50 -5.47
C THR A 148 -3.56 -26.48 -4.42
N SER A 149 -2.34 -26.11 -4.81
CA SER A 149 -1.27 -25.82 -3.85
C SER A 149 -0.21 -24.89 -4.41
N VAL A 150 0.46 -24.20 -3.52
CA VAL A 150 1.76 -23.57 -3.76
C VAL A 150 2.77 -24.13 -2.76
N THR A 151 3.96 -24.48 -3.24
CA THR A 151 5.12 -24.85 -2.41
C THR A 151 6.17 -23.78 -2.60
N ASP A 152 6.56 -23.11 -1.53
CA ASP A 152 7.59 -22.07 -1.56
C ASP A 152 9.01 -22.64 -1.75
N ALA A 153 10.00 -21.78 -1.83
CA ALA A 153 11.39 -22.17 -2.06
C ALA A 153 12.04 -22.90 -0.86
N LYS A 154 11.45 -22.82 0.34
CA LYS A 154 11.84 -23.57 1.54
C LYS A 154 11.18 -24.94 1.60
N GLY A 155 10.13 -25.18 0.80
CA GLY A 155 9.35 -26.42 0.78
C GLY A 155 8.08 -26.36 1.62
N ASN A 156 7.67 -25.18 2.11
CA ASN A 156 6.44 -24.98 2.85
C ASN A 156 5.25 -25.01 1.89
N ILE A 157 4.17 -25.69 2.25
CA ILE A 157 3.01 -25.91 1.37
C ILE A 157 1.79 -25.21 1.93
N THR A 158 1.20 -24.33 1.11
CA THR A 158 -0.16 -23.85 1.29
C THR A 158 -1.07 -24.58 0.29
N ALA A 159 -2.13 -25.22 0.80
CA ALA A 159 -3.10 -25.95 0.00
C ALA A 159 -4.43 -25.19 -0.08
N MET A 160 -5.11 -25.31 -1.22
CA MET A 160 -6.39 -24.68 -1.53
C MET A 160 -7.38 -25.72 -2.01
N LYS A 161 -8.65 -25.55 -1.63
CA LYS A 161 -9.75 -26.40 -2.05
C LYS A 161 -10.89 -25.50 -2.53
N TYR A 162 -11.53 -25.92 -3.62
CA TYR A 162 -12.61 -25.21 -4.26
C TYR A 162 -13.90 -26.01 -4.21
N ASP A 163 -15.04 -25.33 -4.24
CA ASP A 163 -16.35 -25.95 -4.38
C ASP A 163 -16.66 -26.32 -5.85
N SER A 164 -17.86 -26.83 -6.10
CA SER A 164 -18.26 -27.26 -7.45
C SER A 164 -18.50 -26.10 -8.44
N THR A 165 -18.46 -24.85 -7.96
CA THR A 165 -18.63 -23.62 -8.75
C THR A 165 -17.33 -22.81 -8.81
N ASP A 166 -16.19 -23.45 -8.47
CA ASP A 166 -14.84 -22.88 -8.47
C ASP A 166 -14.62 -21.75 -7.46
N ASN A 167 -15.47 -21.63 -6.44
CA ASN A 167 -15.22 -20.72 -5.32
C ASN A 167 -14.24 -21.37 -4.32
N LEU A 168 -13.31 -20.58 -3.78
CA LEU A 168 -12.35 -21.05 -2.78
C LEU A 168 -13.06 -21.45 -1.47
N GLU A 169 -13.19 -22.75 -1.22
CA GLU A 169 -13.87 -23.29 -0.02
C GLU A 169 -12.95 -23.27 1.21
N GLN A 170 -11.64 -23.50 1.00
CA GLN A 170 -10.68 -23.65 2.09
C GLN A 170 -9.25 -23.34 1.68
N THR A 171 -8.50 -22.74 2.59
CA THR A 171 -7.03 -22.73 2.57
C THR A 171 -6.49 -23.51 3.79
N VAL A 172 -5.34 -24.17 3.61
CA VAL A 172 -4.57 -24.79 4.70
C VAL A 172 -3.13 -24.33 4.53
N ASP A 173 -2.64 -23.56 5.50
CA ASP A 173 -1.28 -23.04 5.50
C ASP A 173 -0.22 -24.11 5.83
N ALA A 174 1.05 -23.74 5.80
CA ALA A 174 2.16 -24.65 6.05
C ALA A 174 2.16 -25.21 7.49
N LEU A 175 1.65 -24.48 8.48
CA LEU A 175 1.49 -24.89 9.88
C LEU A 175 0.17 -25.63 10.17
N LYS A 176 -0.62 -25.90 9.09
CA LYS A 176 -1.94 -26.56 9.13
C LYS A 176 -3.07 -25.71 9.70
N GLY A 177 -2.85 -24.41 9.80
CA GLY A 177 -3.92 -23.45 10.04
C GLY A 177 -4.94 -23.52 8.90
N LYS A 178 -6.22 -23.57 9.22
CA LYS A 178 -7.30 -23.78 8.26
C LYS A 178 -8.24 -22.59 8.25
N THR A 179 -8.36 -21.91 7.10
CA THR A 179 -9.39 -20.89 6.86
C THR A 179 -10.43 -21.45 5.90
N THR A 180 -11.71 -21.25 6.18
CA THR A 180 -12.83 -21.72 5.35
C THR A 180 -13.74 -20.57 4.94
N TYR A 181 -14.38 -20.73 3.77
CA TYR A 181 -15.26 -19.75 3.17
C TYR A 181 -16.57 -20.41 2.77
N GLU A 182 -17.67 -19.69 2.92
CA GLU A 182 -19.00 -20.09 2.48
C GLU A 182 -19.54 -19.02 1.52
N TYR A 183 -20.33 -19.42 0.52
CA TYR A 183 -20.83 -18.53 -0.52
C TYR A 183 -22.32 -18.69 -0.71
N ASP A 184 -22.99 -17.64 -1.21
CA ASP A 184 -24.34 -17.72 -1.68
C ASP A 184 -24.40 -18.23 -3.14
N SER A 185 -25.61 -18.35 -3.68
CA SER A 185 -25.82 -18.82 -5.06
C SER A 185 -25.34 -17.83 -6.13
N GLN A 186 -24.97 -16.61 -5.77
CA GLN A 186 -24.45 -15.58 -6.67
C GLN A 186 -22.93 -15.51 -6.63
N GLY A 187 -22.30 -16.29 -5.73
CA GLY A 187 -20.84 -16.30 -5.52
C GLY A 187 -20.33 -15.26 -4.54
N ASN A 188 -21.21 -14.58 -3.81
CA ASN A 188 -20.79 -13.66 -2.76
C ASN A 188 -20.36 -14.46 -1.51
N SER A 189 -19.21 -14.11 -0.92
CA SER A 189 -18.75 -14.76 0.31
C SER A 189 -19.66 -14.38 1.50
N THR A 190 -20.41 -15.34 2.03
CA THR A 190 -21.34 -15.13 3.15
C THR A 190 -20.70 -15.37 4.50
N LYS A 191 -19.57 -16.09 4.53
CA LYS A 191 -18.85 -16.35 5.78
C LYS A 191 -17.40 -16.72 5.53
N MET A 192 -16.52 -16.21 6.40
CA MET A 192 -15.14 -16.64 6.54
C MET A 192 -14.93 -17.13 7.98
N THR A 193 -14.24 -18.26 8.15
CA THR A 193 -13.83 -18.75 9.48
C THR A 193 -12.33 -18.96 9.47
N ASP A 194 -11.61 -18.29 10.37
CA ASP A 194 -10.16 -18.35 10.49
C ASP A 194 -9.65 -19.64 11.14
N ALA A 195 -8.33 -19.76 11.28
CA ALA A 195 -7.67 -20.95 11.85
C ALA A 195 -7.90 -21.15 13.35
N LEU A 196 -8.42 -20.17 14.07
CA LEU A 196 -8.83 -20.28 15.48
C LEU A 196 -10.33 -20.53 15.62
N GLY A 197 -11.09 -20.51 14.54
CA GLY A 197 -12.56 -20.68 14.52
C GLY A 197 -13.33 -19.37 14.67
N ASN A 198 -12.68 -18.21 14.61
CA ASN A 198 -13.36 -16.92 14.60
C ASN A 198 -14.08 -16.75 13.26
N ALA A 199 -15.39 -16.45 13.31
CA ALA A 199 -16.21 -16.37 12.11
C ALA A 199 -16.69 -14.94 11.85
N TYR A 200 -16.44 -14.47 10.63
CA TYR A 200 -17.02 -13.26 10.06
C TYR A 200 -18.15 -13.67 9.11
N SER A 201 -19.30 -13.01 9.19
CA SER A 201 -20.42 -13.26 8.28
C SER A 201 -20.81 -11.99 7.55
N TYR A 202 -21.28 -12.13 6.31
CA TYR A 202 -21.56 -11.02 5.40
C TYR A 202 -22.98 -11.18 4.85
N VAL A 203 -23.72 -10.08 4.77
CA VAL A 203 -25.08 -10.04 4.23
C VAL A 203 -25.10 -9.10 3.03
N TYR A 204 -25.72 -9.54 1.95
CA TYR A 204 -25.78 -8.78 0.71
C TYR A 204 -27.22 -8.46 0.33
N ASP A 205 -27.42 -7.36 -0.37
CA ASP A 205 -28.68 -7.07 -1.04
C ASP A 205 -28.77 -7.82 -2.39
N LYS A 206 -29.87 -7.62 -3.11
CA LYS A 206 -30.10 -8.27 -4.41
C LYS A 206 -29.18 -7.75 -5.53
N GLU A 207 -28.60 -6.57 -5.36
CA GLU A 207 -27.63 -5.95 -6.28
C GLU A 207 -26.20 -6.44 -6.01
N GLY A 208 -25.96 -7.18 -4.90
CA GLY A 208 -24.64 -7.69 -4.50
C GLY A 208 -23.85 -6.73 -3.61
N ASN A 209 -24.46 -5.64 -3.11
CA ASN A 209 -23.79 -4.76 -2.16
C ASN A 209 -23.80 -5.39 -0.77
N ASN A 210 -22.68 -5.34 -0.04
CA ASN A 210 -22.60 -5.82 1.33
C ASN A 210 -23.35 -4.86 2.28
N THR A 211 -24.46 -5.30 2.87
CA THR A 211 -25.29 -4.48 3.76
C THR A 211 -25.00 -4.70 5.24
N SER A 212 -24.30 -5.79 5.60
CA SER A 212 -23.90 -6.04 6.98
C SER A 212 -22.69 -6.95 7.09
N ILE A 213 -21.76 -6.59 7.97
CA ILE A 213 -20.65 -7.43 8.41
C ILE A 213 -20.92 -7.80 9.87
N ILE A 214 -20.94 -9.10 10.17
CA ILE A 214 -21.09 -9.63 11.53
C ILE A 214 -19.73 -10.10 11.99
N LEU A 215 -19.20 -9.49 13.04
CA LEU A 215 -17.90 -9.77 13.62
C LEU A 215 -17.93 -11.08 14.44
N PRO A 216 -16.80 -11.70 14.77
CA PRO A 216 -16.74 -12.90 15.63
C PRO A 216 -17.38 -12.73 17.00
N THR A 217 -17.48 -11.51 17.51
CA THR A 217 -18.20 -11.15 18.75
C THR A 217 -19.72 -11.18 18.60
N GLY A 218 -20.24 -11.21 17.36
CA GLY A 218 -21.65 -11.05 17.03
C GLY A 218 -22.08 -9.59 16.81
N ASP A 219 -21.20 -8.64 17.03
CA ASP A 219 -21.43 -7.23 16.72
C ASP A 219 -21.53 -7.01 15.21
N LYS A 220 -22.20 -5.92 14.80
CA LYS A 220 -22.51 -5.66 13.39
C LYS A 220 -21.99 -4.31 12.93
N VAL A 221 -21.44 -4.28 11.73
CA VAL A 221 -21.31 -3.08 10.91
C VAL A 221 -22.44 -3.11 9.89
N LEU A 222 -23.15 -1.99 9.72
CA LEU A 222 -24.26 -1.84 8.77
C LEU A 222 -23.90 -0.84 7.70
N LEU A 223 -24.21 -1.16 6.45
CA LEU A 223 -23.87 -0.37 5.27
C LEU A 223 -25.16 -0.13 4.45
N GLU A 224 -25.42 1.13 4.09
CA GLU A 224 -26.57 1.52 3.27
C GLU A 224 -26.09 2.18 2.00
N TYR A 225 -26.73 1.86 0.87
CA TYR A 225 -26.34 2.31 -0.46
C TYR A 225 -27.50 3.04 -1.14
N ASP A 226 -27.15 3.94 -2.06
CA ASP A 226 -28.14 4.57 -2.92
C ASP A 226 -28.54 3.65 -4.10
N ALA A 227 -29.41 4.17 -4.98
CA ALA A 227 -29.92 3.40 -6.13
C ALA A 227 -28.87 3.05 -7.20
N ILE A 228 -27.69 3.67 -7.18
CA ILE A 228 -26.58 3.41 -8.09
C ILE A 228 -25.39 2.72 -7.43
N GLY A 229 -25.57 2.27 -6.16
CA GLY A 229 -24.59 1.47 -5.42
C GLY A 229 -23.51 2.29 -4.71
N GLN A 230 -23.69 3.60 -4.50
CA GLN A 230 -22.78 4.42 -3.70
C GLN A 230 -23.12 4.27 -2.22
N LEU A 231 -22.10 4.12 -1.35
CA LEU A 231 -22.28 4.01 0.09
C LEU A 231 -22.75 5.37 0.65
N VAL A 232 -23.98 5.44 1.16
CA VAL A 232 -24.54 6.69 1.73
C VAL A 232 -24.53 6.70 3.25
N LYS A 233 -24.39 5.53 3.90
CA LYS A 233 -24.31 5.47 5.35
C LYS A 233 -23.56 4.21 5.81
N CYS A 234 -22.72 4.39 6.82
CA CYS A 234 -22.09 3.31 7.58
C CYS A 234 -22.47 3.46 9.05
N THR A 235 -22.82 2.35 9.71
CA THR A 235 -22.97 2.31 11.17
C THR A 235 -22.07 1.21 11.68
N ASP A 236 -21.08 1.56 12.50
CA ASP A 236 -20.12 0.61 13.04
C ASP A 236 -20.67 -0.18 14.25
N ALA A 237 -19.85 -1.06 14.80
CA ALA A 237 -20.20 -1.91 15.92
C ALA A 237 -20.47 -1.14 17.23
N GLN A 238 -19.91 0.06 17.40
CA GLN A 238 -20.04 0.91 18.58
C GLN A 238 -21.22 1.90 18.48
N GLY A 239 -21.77 2.08 17.26
CA GLY A 239 -22.87 3.00 16.97
C GLY A 239 -22.41 4.35 16.43
N LEU A 240 -21.15 4.48 15.98
CA LEU A 240 -20.72 5.59 15.16
C LEU A 240 -21.45 5.48 13.81
N VAL A 241 -22.17 6.53 13.45
CA VAL A 241 -22.91 6.62 12.18
C VAL A 241 -22.21 7.65 11.31
N ILE A 242 -21.71 7.24 10.14
CA ILE A 242 -21.13 8.12 9.14
C ILE A 242 -22.08 8.18 7.94
N THR A 243 -22.34 9.37 7.45
CA THR A 243 -23.18 9.62 6.25
C THR A 243 -22.35 10.28 5.16
N TYR A 244 -22.69 9.97 3.91
CA TYR A 244 -21.98 10.44 2.72
C TYR A 244 -22.96 11.01 1.71
N GLN A 245 -22.55 12.07 1.00
CA GLN A 245 -23.30 12.67 -0.08
C GLN A 245 -22.38 12.86 -1.29
N TYR A 246 -22.93 12.64 -2.47
CA TYR A 246 -22.19 12.68 -3.73
C TYR A 246 -22.83 13.66 -4.71
N ASP A 247 -22.02 14.21 -5.61
CA ASP A 247 -22.53 14.97 -6.74
C ASP A 247 -23.02 14.04 -7.88
N GLY A 248 -23.51 14.65 -8.98
CA GLY A 248 -23.97 13.91 -10.14
C GLY A 248 -22.87 13.18 -10.94
N ALA A 249 -21.60 13.45 -10.68
CA ALA A 249 -20.45 12.77 -11.26
C ALA A 249 -19.94 11.62 -10.35
N GLY A 250 -20.47 11.52 -9.12
CA GLY A 250 -20.08 10.51 -8.14
C GLY A 250 -18.95 10.94 -7.20
N ASN A 251 -18.55 12.22 -7.20
CA ASN A 251 -17.56 12.74 -6.26
C ASN A 251 -18.20 12.96 -4.89
N LEU A 252 -17.48 12.60 -3.82
CA LEU A 252 -17.92 12.82 -2.43
C LEU A 252 -17.91 14.33 -2.12
N ILE A 253 -19.09 14.96 -1.94
CA ILE A 253 -19.19 16.39 -1.63
C ILE A 253 -19.36 16.68 -0.15
N HIS A 254 -19.86 15.71 0.63
CA HIS A 254 -20.02 15.87 2.08
C HIS A 254 -19.92 14.53 2.79
N SER A 255 -19.25 14.51 3.93
CA SER A 255 -19.33 13.44 4.90
C SER A 255 -19.52 14.02 6.29
N SER A 256 -20.29 13.34 7.14
CA SER A 256 -20.46 13.73 8.56
C SER A 256 -20.76 12.53 9.42
N ASP A 257 -20.39 12.60 10.69
CA ASP A 257 -20.68 11.57 11.67
C ASP A 257 -21.48 12.11 12.89
N ASN A 258 -22.00 11.18 13.71
CA ASN A 258 -22.68 11.53 14.94
C ASN A 258 -21.71 11.80 16.12
N GLY A 259 -20.41 11.69 15.90
CA GLY A 259 -19.33 12.17 16.80
C GLY A 259 -19.08 13.66 16.66
N GLY A 260 -19.62 14.28 15.59
CA GLY A 260 -19.55 15.72 15.33
C GLY A 260 -18.48 16.14 14.31
N ASN A 261 -17.83 15.18 13.64
CA ASN A 261 -16.91 15.47 12.53
C ASN A 261 -17.69 15.68 11.24
N SER A 262 -17.22 16.57 10.38
CA SER A 262 -17.71 16.71 9.01
C SER A 262 -16.63 17.20 8.06
N MET A 263 -16.80 16.87 6.78
CA MET A 263 -15.91 17.31 5.73
C MET A 263 -16.71 17.64 4.48
N ASP A 264 -16.51 18.85 3.93
CA ASP A 264 -17.11 19.32 2.68
C ASP A 264 -16.03 19.43 1.61
N TYR A 265 -16.37 19.05 0.38
CA TYR A 265 -15.46 19.11 -0.77
C TYR A 265 -16.12 19.81 -1.95
N THR A 266 -15.31 20.52 -2.72
CA THR A 266 -15.69 20.99 -4.06
C THR A 266 -14.65 20.54 -5.09
N TYR A 267 -15.10 20.38 -6.33
CA TYR A 267 -14.28 19.80 -7.40
C TYR A 267 -14.30 20.67 -8.65
N ASP A 268 -13.29 20.53 -9.49
CA ASP A 268 -13.36 21.00 -10.87
C ASP A 268 -14.04 19.95 -11.77
N GLY A 269 -14.18 20.28 -13.06
CA GLY A 269 -14.85 19.40 -14.02
C GLY A 269 -14.14 18.06 -14.30
N ALA A 270 -12.86 17.92 -13.93
CA ALA A 270 -12.11 16.69 -14.06
C ALA A 270 -12.11 15.84 -12.76
N GLY A 271 -12.78 16.33 -11.70
CA GLY A 271 -12.85 15.64 -10.40
C GLY A 271 -11.66 15.95 -9.47
N ASN A 272 -10.84 16.97 -9.76
CA ASN A 272 -9.80 17.40 -8.83
C ASN A 272 -10.41 18.22 -7.70
N VAL A 273 -10.00 17.97 -6.45
CA VAL A 273 -10.50 18.70 -5.27
C VAL A 273 -10.04 20.17 -5.32
N LEU A 274 -10.99 21.11 -5.37
CA LEU A 274 -10.70 22.55 -5.32
C LEU A 274 -10.67 23.08 -3.88
N THR A 275 -11.57 22.58 -3.02
CA THR A 275 -11.61 22.96 -1.61
C THR A 275 -11.92 21.74 -0.74
N GLN A 276 -11.38 21.77 0.47
CA GLN A 276 -11.69 20.83 1.55
C GLN A 276 -11.95 21.65 2.81
N THR A 277 -13.15 21.53 3.39
CA THR A 277 -13.55 22.29 4.58
C THR A 277 -13.94 21.32 5.69
N ASP A 278 -13.34 21.48 6.86
CA ASP A 278 -13.64 20.65 8.03
C ASP A 278 -14.80 21.18 8.88
N GLU A 279 -15.15 20.48 9.98
CA GLU A 279 -16.24 20.81 10.91
C GLU A 279 -16.04 22.13 11.67
N LEU A 280 -14.85 22.72 11.66
CA LEU A 280 -14.53 24.03 12.21
C LEU A 280 -14.67 25.15 11.17
N GLY A 281 -14.99 24.80 9.92
CA GLY A 281 -15.02 25.73 8.79
C GLY A 281 -13.63 26.13 8.28
N ARG A 282 -12.58 25.37 8.63
CA ARG A 282 -11.22 25.60 8.14
C ARG A 282 -11.13 25.02 6.74
N THR A 283 -10.74 25.86 5.77
CA THR A 283 -10.74 25.48 4.36
C THR A 283 -9.34 25.47 3.79
N ALA A 284 -8.90 24.33 3.29
CA ALA A 284 -7.76 24.21 2.40
C ALA A 284 -8.24 24.39 0.94
N THR A 285 -7.40 25.04 0.11
CA THR A 285 -7.70 25.27 -1.32
C THR A 285 -6.58 24.76 -2.21
N TYR A 286 -6.95 24.18 -3.33
CA TYR A 286 -6.06 23.53 -4.28
C TYR A 286 -6.18 24.21 -5.64
N LYS A 287 -5.07 24.46 -6.29
CA LYS A 287 -5.02 25.01 -7.64
C LYS A 287 -4.24 24.10 -8.56
N TYR A 288 -4.85 23.74 -9.67
CA TYR A 288 -4.26 22.85 -10.67
C TYR A 288 -3.97 23.61 -11.97
N ASP A 289 -3.10 23.03 -12.79
CA ASP A 289 -2.99 23.44 -14.19
C ASP A 289 -4.01 22.70 -15.05
N GLN A 290 -4.00 23.00 -16.35
CA GLN A 290 -4.92 22.36 -17.30
C GLN A 290 -4.72 20.86 -17.50
N TYR A 291 -3.62 20.28 -17.01
CA TYR A 291 -3.34 18.84 -17.05
C TYR A 291 -3.67 18.12 -15.74
N GLY A 292 -4.31 18.82 -14.78
CA GLY A 292 -4.65 18.28 -13.47
C GLY A 292 -3.48 18.17 -12.48
N ARG A 293 -2.33 18.82 -12.75
CA ARG A 293 -1.19 18.81 -11.82
C ARG A 293 -1.37 19.91 -10.77
N LEU A 294 -1.15 19.58 -9.50
CA LEU A 294 -1.28 20.53 -8.39
C LEU A 294 -0.20 21.61 -8.45
N LEU A 295 -0.59 22.84 -8.72
CA LEU A 295 0.34 23.98 -8.74
C LEU A 295 0.53 24.63 -7.37
N LYS A 296 -0.56 24.64 -6.56
CA LYS A 296 -0.54 25.31 -5.27
C LYS A 296 -1.58 24.72 -4.32
N LEU A 297 -1.14 24.43 -3.09
CA LEU A 297 -1.97 24.19 -1.93
C LEU A 297 -1.95 25.46 -1.06
N THR A 298 -3.11 25.86 -0.54
CA THR A 298 -3.21 26.88 0.50
C THR A 298 -3.97 26.26 1.67
N GLU A 299 -3.32 26.14 2.81
CA GLU A 299 -3.91 25.63 4.03
C GLU A 299 -4.87 26.63 4.67
N ALA A 300 -5.68 26.18 5.61
CA ALA A 300 -6.68 27.01 6.30
C ALA A 300 -6.09 28.19 7.10
N ASP A 301 -4.84 28.13 7.51
CA ASP A 301 -4.11 29.21 8.18
C ASP A 301 -3.49 30.21 7.19
N GLY A 302 -3.63 29.96 5.89
CA GLY A 302 -3.10 30.77 4.81
C GLY A 302 -1.67 30.38 4.37
N SER A 303 -1.05 29.39 5.02
CA SER A 303 0.24 28.86 4.57
C SER A 303 0.11 28.24 3.18
N THR A 304 1.17 28.29 2.38
CA THR A 304 1.08 27.85 0.97
C THR A 304 2.26 26.97 0.58
N THR A 305 1.97 25.89 -0.14
CA THR A 305 2.97 25.08 -0.82
C THR A 305 2.75 25.14 -2.32
N SER A 306 3.78 25.40 -3.11
CA SER A 306 3.68 25.43 -4.59
C SER A 306 4.64 24.45 -5.25
N TYR A 307 4.27 24.00 -6.45
CA TYR A 307 4.92 22.92 -7.19
C TYR A 307 5.25 23.34 -8.60
N GLU A 308 6.40 22.95 -9.09
CA GLU A 308 6.83 23.10 -10.48
C GLU A 308 7.11 21.73 -11.09
N TYR A 309 6.85 21.56 -12.39
CA TYR A 309 6.94 20.29 -13.08
C TYR A 309 7.76 20.40 -14.37
N ASP A 310 8.40 19.29 -14.73
CA ASP A 310 9.01 19.17 -16.06
C ASP A 310 8.00 18.66 -17.11
N VAL A 311 8.50 18.43 -18.32
CA VAL A 311 7.68 17.94 -19.45
C VAL A 311 7.24 16.47 -19.32
N MET A 312 7.77 15.73 -18.33
CA MET A 312 7.40 14.35 -17.99
C MET A 312 6.52 14.28 -16.75
N ASP A 313 5.98 15.43 -16.30
CA ASP A 313 5.12 15.58 -15.11
C ASP A 313 5.80 15.23 -13.78
N ARG A 314 7.15 15.23 -13.72
CA ARG A 314 7.93 15.04 -12.50
C ARG A 314 8.08 16.39 -11.79
N ILE A 315 8.00 16.39 -10.45
CA ILE A 315 8.17 17.59 -9.62
C ILE A 315 9.63 18.05 -9.70
N THR A 316 9.89 19.25 -10.24
CA THR A 316 11.22 19.86 -10.31
C THR A 316 11.49 20.82 -9.17
N ALA A 317 10.44 21.36 -8.54
CA ALA A 317 10.58 22.19 -7.36
C ALA A 317 9.34 22.15 -6.47
N VAL A 318 9.57 22.28 -5.16
CA VAL A 318 8.56 22.54 -4.14
C VAL A 318 8.99 23.79 -3.39
N THR A 319 8.06 24.74 -3.20
CA THR A 319 8.29 25.93 -2.37
C THR A 319 7.30 25.90 -1.21
N ASP A 320 7.82 25.98 0.03
CA ASP A 320 7.02 25.95 1.25
C ASP A 320 6.41 27.32 1.59
N ALA A 321 5.74 27.40 2.74
CA ALA A 321 5.06 28.62 3.19
C ALA A 321 6.02 29.75 3.59
N GLU A 322 7.22 29.44 3.98
CA GLU A 322 8.29 30.39 4.33
C GLU A 322 9.03 30.88 3.08
N GLY A 323 8.78 30.26 1.92
CA GLY A 323 9.41 30.58 0.64
C GLY A 323 10.66 29.77 0.35
N HIS A 324 11.00 28.78 1.20
CA HIS A 324 12.15 27.90 0.96
C HIS A 324 11.87 26.99 -0.23
N LYS A 325 12.79 26.98 -1.17
CA LYS A 325 12.64 26.20 -2.40
C LYS A 325 13.55 24.98 -2.40
N THR A 326 12.95 23.79 -2.49
CA THR A 326 13.65 22.51 -2.74
C THR A 326 13.52 22.16 -4.19
N THR A 327 14.62 21.82 -4.86
CA THR A 327 14.65 21.45 -6.29
C THR A 327 15.11 20.01 -6.48
N PHE A 328 14.63 19.39 -7.58
CA PHE A 328 14.90 17.99 -7.90
C PHE A 328 15.40 17.87 -9.35
N THR A 329 16.31 16.93 -9.58
CA THR A 329 16.72 16.53 -10.93
C THR A 329 16.58 15.03 -11.11
N TYR A 330 16.39 14.61 -12.36
CA TYR A 330 16.09 13.22 -12.70
C TYR A 330 16.97 12.72 -13.84
N ASP A 331 17.17 11.42 -13.92
CA ASP A 331 17.71 10.77 -15.11
C ASP A 331 16.61 10.59 -16.18
N LYS A 332 16.96 10.00 -17.32
CA LYS A 332 16.04 9.82 -18.45
C LYS A 332 14.89 8.85 -18.19
N VAL A 333 15.05 7.93 -17.25
CA VAL A 333 14.05 6.93 -16.89
C VAL A 333 13.21 7.33 -15.67
N GLY A 334 13.55 8.49 -15.05
CA GLY A 334 12.75 9.09 -13.97
C GLY A 334 13.31 8.89 -12.57
N ASN A 335 14.51 8.34 -12.40
CA ASN A 335 15.13 8.24 -11.08
C ASN A 335 15.64 9.62 -10.64
N GLN A 336 15.39 9.98 -9.36
CA GLN A 336 15.84 11.25 -8.79
C GLN A 336 17.36 11.25 -8.61
N LEU A 337 18.08 12.08 -9.37
CA LEU A 337 19.53 12.22 -9.27
C LEU A 337 19.98 13.16 -8.14
N SER A 338 19.19 14.20 -7.86
CA SER A 338 19.49 15.11 -6.76
C SER A 338 18.25 15.74 -6.14
N MET A 339 18.41 16.15 -4.88
CA MET A 339 17.53 17.05 -4.15
C MET A 339 18.40 18.17 -3.58
N THR A 340 18.06 19.43 -3.88
CA THR A 340 18.77 20.60 -3.38
C THR A 340 17.84 21.49 -2.58
N GLU A 341 18.15 21.71 -1.32
CA GLU A 341 17.44 22.60 -0.39
C GLU A 341 17.91 24.06 -0.58
N GLU A 342 17.21 25.02 0.04
CA GLU A 342 17.43 26.44 -0.13
C GLU A 342 18.89 26.90 0.11
N GLU A 343 19.58 26.35 1.12
CA GLU A 343 20.98 26.67 1.46
C GLU A 343 22.00 25.97 0.55
N GLU A 344 21.60 25.55 -0.65
CA GLU A 344 22.42 24.76 -1.60
C GLU A 344 22.86 23.39 -1.05
N ALA A 345 22.22 22.93 0.04
CA ALA A 345 22.44 21.61 0.58
C ALA A 345 21.93 20.54 -0.40
N THR A 346 22.87 19.90 -1.11
CA THR A 346 22.52 18.96 -2.19
C THR A 346 22.78 17.51 -1.78
N TYR A 347 21.72 16.71 -1.78
CA TYR A 347 21.78 15.25 -1.74
C TYR A 347 21.85 14.71 -3.16
N LYS A 348 22.69 13.68 -3.40
CA LYS A 348 22.81 13.03 -4.70
C LYS A 348 22.59 11.54 -4.59
N TYR A 349 21.98 10.97 -5.63
CA TYR A 349 21.66 9.55 -5.70
C TYR A 349 22.27 8.96 -6.97
N ALA A 350 22.70 7.69 -6.88
CA ALA A 350 23.11 6.91 -8.03
C ALA A 350 22.39 5.56 -7.98
N TYR A 351 22.09 5.03 -9.16
CA TYR A 351 21.29 3.83 -9.34
C TYR A 351 22.02 2.78 -10.15
N ASP A 352 21.67 1.53 -9.95
CA ASP A 352 22.07 0.45 -10.84
C ASP A 352 21.08 0.32 -12.01
N LYS A 353 21.29 -0.69 -12.87
CA LYS A 353 20.46 -0.92 -14.06
C LYS A 353 19.05 -1.48 -13.75
N LYS A 354 18.73 -1.74 -12.49
CA LYS A 354 17.39 -2.12 -12.00
C LYS A 354 16.71 -0.98 -11.22
N ASP A 355 17.24 0.27 -11.35
CA ASP A 355 16.74 1.45 -10.63
C ASP A 355 16.85 1.37 -9.10
N ARG A 356 17.76 0.50 -8.57
CA ARG A 356 18.02 0.41 -7.14
C ARG A 356 19.09 1.42 -6.75
N VAL A 357 18.89 2.11 -5.63
CA VAL A 357 19.87 3.09 -5.11
C VAL A 357 21.15 2.38 -4.70
N ILE A 358 22.26 2.63 -5.40
CA ILE A 358 23.59 2.08 -5.05
C ILE A 358 24.45 3.07 -4.29
N SER A 359 24.12 4.36 -4.31
CA SER A 359 24.81 5.39 -3.53
C SER A 359 23.90 6.56 -3.21
N GLN A 360 24.04 7.07 -1.99
CA GLN A 360 23.43 8.31 -1.53
C GLN A 360 24.52 9.19 -0.94
N THR A 361 24.69 10.40 -1.44
CA THR A 361 25.70 11.36 -0.99
C THR A 361 25.01 12.53 -0.31
N ASN A 362 25.41 12.86 0.93
CA ASN A 362 24.89 13.99 1.67
C ASN A 362 25.53 15.33 1.23
N PRO A 363 25.02 16.49 1.67
CA PRO A 363 25.55 17.80 1.31
C PRO A 363 27.03 18.03 1.70
N LEU A 364 27.54 17.28 2.68
CA LEU A 364 28.95 17.36 3.10
C LEU A 364 29.87 16.50 2.24
N GLY A 365 29.32 15.77 1.25
CA GLY A 365 30.05 14.91 0.33
C GLY A 365 30.34 13.50 0.87
N ALA A 366 29.84 13.16 2.06
CA ALA A 366 29.93 11.79 2.58
C ALA A 366 28.85 10.90 1.92
N SER A 367 29.21 9.66 1.59
CA SER A 367 28.33 8.76 0.85
C SER A 367 28.07 7.46 1.58
N SER A 368 26.81 7.05 1.60
CA SER A 368 26.40 5.68 1.89
C SER A 368 26.28 4.89 0.59
N THR A 369 26.66 3.61 0.60
CA THR A 369 26.54 2.73 -0.58
C THR A 369 25.86 1.42 -0.26
N PHE A 370 25.23 0.80 -1.28
CA PHE A 370 24.44 -0.41 -1.13
C PHE A 370 24.77 -1.42 -2.23
N LYS A 371 24.77 -2.71 -1.87
CA LYS A 371 24.82 -3.84 -2.80
C LYS A 371 23.59 -4.71 -2.60
N TYR A 372 23.14 -5.31 -3.67
CA TYR A 372 21.93 -6.11 -3.71
C TYR A 372 22.20 -7.51 -4.27
N ASP A 373 21.37 -8.45 -3.90
CA ASP A 373 21.25 -9.72 -4.61
C ASP A 373 20.27 -9.61 -5.80
N GLY A 374 19.95 -10.74 -6.43
CA GLY A 374 19.00 -10.78 -7.55
C GLY A 374 17.58 -10.36 -7.18
N ASN A 375 17.13 -10.74 -6.00
CA ASN A 375 15.77 -10.48 -5.49
C ASN A 375 15.61 -9.09 -4.83
N ASP A 376 16.57 -8.17 -5.06
CA ASP A 376 16.58 -6.79 -4.55
C ASP A 376 16.82 -6.67 -3.04
N ASN A 377 17.28 -7.73 -2.37
CA ASN A 377 17.67 -7.66 -0.97
C ASN A 377 19.03 -6.99 -0.82
N VAL A 378 19.18 -6.06 0.14
CA VAL A 378 20.46 -5.42 0.46
C VAL A 378 21.39 -6.45 1.09
N THR A 379 22.50 -6.81 0.43
CA THR A 379 23.51 -7.76 0.94
C THR A 379 24.66 -7.09 1.69
N GLU A 380 24.92 -5.82 1.37
CA GLU A 380 25.94 -4.99 2.02
C GLU A 380 25.52 -3.52 2.00
N SER A 381 25.65 -2.83 3.12
CA SER A 381 25.60 -1.37 3.18
C SER A 381 26.89 -0.83 3.80
N VAL A 382 27.34 0.32 3.29
CA VAL A 382 28.44 1.09 3.87
C VAL A 382 27.88 2.45 4.24
N ASP A 383 28.00 2.85 5.50
CA ASP A 383 27.54 4.15 5.96
C ASP A 383 28.50 5.28 5.57
N GLU A 384 28.12 6.51 5.86
CA GLU A 384 28.91 7.72 5.58
C GLU A 384 30.28 7.77 6.28
N ASN A 385 30.48 6.94 7.33
CA ASN A 385 31.74 6.82 8.07
C ASN A 385 32.61 5.65 7.54
N GLY A 386 32.12 4.91 6.53
CA GLY A 386 32.79 3.74 5.97
C GLY A 386 32.53 2.46 6.78
N THR A 387 31.55 2.44 7.68
CA THR A 387 31.19 1.24 8.44
C THR A 387 30.41 0.30 7.53
N VAL A 388 30.89 -0.94 7.43
CA VAL A 388 30.27 -1.96 6.58
C VAL A 388 29.32 -2.81 7.40
N THR A 389 28.05 -2.93 6.96
CA THR A 389 27.09 -3.90 7.49
C THR A 389 26.75 -4.91 6.39
N LYS A 390 26.74 -6.22 6.72
CA LYS A 390 26.41 -7.29 5.78
C LYS A 390 25.16 -8.01 6.21
N TYR A 391 24.38 -8.44 5.21
CA TYR A 391 23.10 -9.10 5.40
C TYR A 391 23.06 -10.41 4.60
N THR A 392 22.41 -11.43 5.15
CA THR A 392 22.12 -12.67 4.42
C THR A 392 20.67 -13.06 4.61
N TYR A 393 20.12 -13.70 3.59
CA TYR A 393 18.70 -14.03 3.50
C TYR A 393 18.50 -15.53 3.28
N ASP A 394 17.34 -16.04 3.66
CA ASP A 394 16.94 -17.40 3.32
C ASP A 394 16.29 -17.43 1.91
N LYS A 395 15.79 -18.60 1.51
CA LYS A 395 15.19 -18.78 0.18
C LYS A 395 13.85 -18.08 -0.03
N ASN A 396 13.23 -17.57 1.03
CA ASN A 396 12.00 -16.80 1.01
C ASN A 396 12.27 -15.31 1.25
N ASP A 397 13.56 -14.87 1.10
CA ASP A 397 14.01 -13.49 1.30
C ASP A 397 13.87 -12.98 2.75
N ASN A 398 13.77 -13.87 3.75
CA ASN A 398 13.82 -13.46 5.15
C ASN A 398 15.26 -13.19 5.57
N LEU A 399 15.50 -12.07 6.27
CA LEU A 399 16.82 -11.72 6.82
C LEU A 399 17.25 -12.74 7.90
N VAL A 400 18.23 -13.59 7.61
CA VAL A 400 18.73 -14.60 8.56
C VAL A 400 19.98 -14.19 9.32
N SER A 401 20.76 -13.21 8.81
CA SER A 401 21.84 -12.62 9.60
C SER A 401 22.15 -11.18 9.21
N GLN A 402 22.60 -10.41 10.21
CA GLN A 402 23.18 -9.08 10.05
C GLN A 402 24.51 -9.04 10.79
N THR A 403 25.59 -8.64 10.09
CA THR A 403 26.93 -8.49 10.67
C THR A 403 27.34 -7.03 10.60
N ASP A 404 27.64 -6.42 11.75
CA ASP A 404 28.09 -5.03 11.84
C ASP A 404 29.54 -4.83 11.42
N GLY A 405 30.00 -3.58 11.35
CA GLY A 405 31.37 -3.22 10.96
C GLY A 405 32.47 -3.73 11.90
N ASN A 406 32.13 -4.19 13.09
CA ASN A 406 33.05 -4.80 14.05
C ASN A 406 33.10 -6.34 13.93
N GLY A 407 32.29 -6.91 13.03
CA GLY A 407 32.17 -8.35 12.84
C GLY A 407 31.19 -9.03 13.82
N ASN A 408 30.40 -8.26 14.58
CA ASN A 408 29.39 -8.80 15.45
C ASN A 408 28.17 -9.21 14.62
N THR A 409 27.72 -10.46 14.79
CA THR A 409 26.61 -11.01 14.00
C THR A 409 25.39 -11.28 14.87
N THR A 410 24.25 -10.67 14.48
CA THR A 410 22.92 -11.05 14.96
C THR A 410 22.30 -12.01 13.95
N THR A 411 21.64 -13.07 14.43
CA THR A 411 20.95 -14.04 13.57
C THR A 411 19.48 -14.15 13.91
N TYR A 412 18.68 -14.46 12.89
CA TYR A 412 17.22 -14.53 12.97
C TYR A 412 16.74 -15.90 12.50
N GLN A 413 15.64 -16.37 13.07
CA GLN A 413 14.99 -17.64 12.72
C GLN A 413 13.52 -17.41 12.46
N TYR A 414 12.97 -18.14 11.51
CA TYR A 414 11.60 -18.00 11.05
C TYR A 414 10.89 -19.35 11.02
N ASP A 415 9.59 -19.35 11.26
CA ASP A 415 8.75 -20.53 11.08
C ASP A 415 8.33 -20.71 9.61
N GLU A 416 7.48 -21.70 9.35
CA GLU A 416 6.99 -22.05 8.01
C GLU A 416 6.02 -21.02 7.40
N LEU A 417 5.63 -19.97 8.15
CA LEU A 417 4.84 -18.83 7.69
C LEU A 417 5.67 -17.54 7.64
N ASP A 418 7.02 -17.68 7.65
CA ASP A 418 7.98 -16.57 7.62
C ASP A 418 7.84 -15.58 8.79
N ARG A 419 7.27 -16.02 9.94
CA ARG A 419 7.20 -15.24 11.17
C ARG A 419 8.46 -15.43 11.99
N LYS A 420 9.05 -14.35 12.51
CA LYS A 420 10.28 -14.40 13.31
C LYS A 420 10.05 -15.14 14.63
N ILE A 421 10.68 -16.31 14.81
CA ILE A 421 10.59 -17.14 16.02
C ILE A 421 11.83 -17.07 16.89
N GLY A 422 12.93 -16.50 16.41
CA GLY A 422 14.18 -16.38 17.15
C GLY A 422 15.03 -15.20 16.71
N GLU A 423 15.76 -14.62 17.67
CA GLU A 423 16.78 -13.60 17.44
C GLU A 423 17.94 -13.85 18.41
N THR A 424 19.13 -14.09 17.86
CA THR A 424 20.34 -14.35 18.67
C THR A 424 21.33 -13.21 18.47
N SER A 425 21.66 -12.52 19.55
CA SER A 425 22.64 -11.42 19.57
C SER A 425 24.08 -11.94 19.34
N PRO A 426 25.05 -11.05 19.04
CA PRO A 426 26.47 -11.41 18.96
C PRO A 426 27.02 -12.06 20.25
N LEU A 427 26.45 -11.75 21.41
CA LEU A 427 26.80 -12.33 22.70
C LEU A 427 26.19 -13.72 22.92
N LYS A 428 25.51 -14.30 21.91
CA LYS A 428 24.77 -15.56 21.96
C LYS A 428 23.55 -15.53 22.89
N GLU A 429 23.02 -14.36 23.14
CA GLU A 429 21.78 -14.17 23.86
C GLU A 429 20.61 -14.34 22.89
N THR A 430 19.66 -15.22 23.19
CA THR A 430 18.56 -15.55 22.28
C THR A 430 17.22 -15.14 22.85
N ASN A 431 16.46 -14.35 22.09
CA ASN A 431 15.02 -14.16 22.28
C ASN A 431 14.27 -15.19 21.42
N GLU A 432 13.23 -15.81 21.98
CA GLU A 432 12.35 -16.74 21.27
C GLU A 432 10.91 -16.23 21.25
N TYR A 433 10.18 -16.47 20.15
CA TYR A 433 8.81 -16.02 19.95
C TYR A 433 7.92 -17.18 19.51
N ARG A 434 6.66 -17.18 19.96
CA ARG A 434 5.65 -18.14 19.51
C ARG A 434 4.35 -17.43 19.21
N TYR A 435 3.68 -17.91 18.19
CA TYR A 435 2.45 -17.32 17.68
C TYR A 435 1.31 -18.33 17.70
N ASP A 436 0.09 -17.84 17.73
CA ASP A 436 -1.09 -18.65 17.44
C ASP A 436 -1.27 -18.87 15.92
N ALA A 437 -2.36 -19.54 15.55
CA ALA A 437 -2.61 -19.89 14.15
C ALA A 437 -2.95 -18.71 13.24
N ILE A 438 -3.31 -17.54 13.79
CA ILE A 438 -3.61 -16.33 12.98
C ILE A 438 -2.53 -15.25 13.11
N GLY A 439 -1.44 -15.53 13.86
CA GLY A 439 -0.25 -14.66 13.91
C GLY A 439 -0.13 -13.80 15.17
N ASN A 440 -0.99 -13.93 16.18
CA ASN A 440 -0.83 -13.22 17.44
C ASN A 440 0.34 -13.82 18.25
N LEU A 441 1.21 -12.96 18.81
CA LEU A 441 2.32 -13.36 19.66
C LEU A 441 1.81 -13.93 20.99
N THR A 442 1.88 -15.25 21.21
CA THR A 442 1.39 -15.89 22.44
C THR A 442 2.44 -16.02 23.52
N LYS A 443 3.72 -16.08 23.14
CA LYS A 443 4.85 -16.16 24.09
C LYS A 443 6.08 -15.46 23.56
N SER A 444 6.78 -14.75 24.46
CA SER A 444 8.15 -14.30 24.26
C SER A 444 9.03 -14.85 25.39
N LYS A 445 10.23 -15.29 25.05
CA LYS A 445 11.23 -15.77 26.02
C LYS A 445 12.50 -14.95 25.83
N ASP A 446 12.97 -14.33 26.90
CA ASP A 446 14.20 -13.54 26.90
C ASP A 446 15.47 -14.42 27.01
N PRO A 447 16.68 -13.85 26.84
CA PRO A 447 17.94 -14.60 26.96
C PRO A 447 18.19 -15.21 28.33
N MET A 448 17.57 -14.74 29.39
CA MET A 448 17.63 -15.33 30.72
C MET A 448 16.65 -16.49 30.91
N GLY A 449 15.88 -16.82 29.88
CA GLY A 449 14.86 -17.86 29.90
C GLY A 449 13.54 -17.43 30.55
N LEU A 450 13.37 -16.17 30.83
CA LEU A 450 12.13 -15.62 31.39
C LEU A 450 11.06 -15.53 30.31
N ILE A 451 9.87 -16.11 30.58
CA ILE A 451 8.77 -16.21 29.63
C ILE A 451 7.68 -15.21 29.99
N THR A 452 7.27 -14.39 29.01
CA THR A 452 6.04 -13.61 29.07
C THR A 452 5.02 -14.26 28.14
N GLU A 453 3.79 -14.46 28.63
CA GLU A 453 2.69 -15.03 27.84
C GLU A 453 1.62 -13.97 27.57
N TYR A 454 0.93 -14.10 26.42
CA TYR A 454 -0.10 -13.18 25.96
C TYR A 454 -1.34 -13.98 25.54
N LYS A 455 -2.52 -13.46 25.85
CA LYS A 455 -3.81 -14.02 25.40
C LYS A 455 -4.60 -12.94 24.66
N TYR A 456 -5.43 -13.39 23.75
CA TYR A 456 -6.18 -12.54 22.84
C TYR A 456 -7.65 -12.93 22.81
N ASP A 457 -8.50 -11.97 22.47
CA ASP A 457 -9.90 -12.22 22.13
C ASP A 457 -10.05 -12.61 20.64
N SER A 458 -11.29 -12.80 20.20
CA SER A 458 -11.61 -13.19 18.81
C SER A 458 -11.37 -12.08 17.77
N LEU A 459 -11.08 -10.85 18.20
CA LEU A 459 -10.70 -9.72 17.36
C LEU A 459 -9.20 -9.41 17.40
N SER A 460 -8.40 -10.31 18.03
CA SER A 460 -6.95 -10.16 18.23
C SER A 460 -6.54 -9.00 19.17
N ASN A 461 -7.44 -8.53 20.04
CA ASN A 461 -7.08 -7.62 21.12
C ASN A 461 -6.44 -8.43 22.26
N MET A 462 -5.30 -7.95 22.80
CA MET A 462 -4.60 -8.63 23.88
C MET A 462 -5.35 -8.49 25.21
N THR A 463 -5.96 -9.59 25.71
CA THR A 463 -6.77 -9.59 26.94
C THR A 463 -5.94 -9.85 28.21
N GLU A 464 -4.84 -10.57 28.12
CA GLU A 464 -3.96 -10.82 29.27
C GLU A 464 -2.48 -10.78 28.86
N GLN A 465 -1.67 -10.17 29.72
CA GLN A 465 -0.22 -10.31 29.73
C GLN A 465 0.23 -10.97 31.05
N ILE A 466 0.92 -12.09 30.97
CA ILE A 466 1.43 -12.87 32.10
C ILE A 466 2.93 -12.73 32.15
N SER A 467 3.44 -12.05 33.18
CA SER A 467 4.89 -11.85 33.38
C SER A 467 5.59 -13.17 33.73
N PRO A 468 6.92 -13.25 33.64
CA PRO A 468 7.68 -14.44 34.02
C PRO A 468 7.50 -14.90 35.48
N LYS A 469 7.06 -13.99 36.35
CA LYS A 469 6.76 -14.31 37.76
C LYS A 469 5.29 -14.69 38.00
N GLY A 470 4.51 -14.86 36.93
CA GLY A 470 3.09 -15.18 36.99
C GLY A 470 2.17 -14.00 37.35
N ALA A 471 2.70 -12.78 37.36
CA ALA A 471 1.86 -11.60 37.55
C ALA A 471 1.04 -11.36 36.27
N VAL A 472 -0.30 -11.24 36.42
CA VAL A 472 -1.24 -11.10 35.30
C VAL A 472 -1.73 -9.67 35.25
N THR A 473 -1.56 -9.02 34.10
CA THR A 473 -2.26 -7.77 33.75
C THR A 473 -3.36 -8.11 32.78
N LYS A 474 -4.58 -7.63 33.00
CA LYS A 474 -5.74 -7.85 32.15
C LYS A 474 -6.18 -6.55 31.48
N TYR A 475 -6.73 -6.70 30.27
CA TYR A 475 -7.21 -5.61 29.45
C TYR A 475 -8.61 -5.94 28.96
N ASP A 476 -9.54 -4.99 29.06
CA ASP A 476 -10.85 -5.07 28.44
C ASP A 476 -10.97 -3.95 27.41
N TYR A 477 -11.73 -4.23 26.35
CA TYR A 477 -11.83 -3.37 25.19
C TYR A 477 -13.29 -3.03 24.87
N ASP A 478 -13.50 -1.84 24.31
CA ASP A 478 -14.74 -1.52 23.64
C ASP A 478 -14.82 -2.17 22.24
N LYS A 479 -15.87 -1.87 21.49
CA LYS A 479 -16.09 -2.46 20.16
C LYS A 479 -15.21 -1.88 19.05
N HIS A 480 -14.54 -0.76 19.29
CA HIS A 480 -13.52 -0.17 18.42
C HIS A 480 -12.11 -0.74 18.69
N GLY A 481 -11.93 -1.49 19.80
CA GLY A 481 -10.63 -1.96 20.25
C GLY A 481 -9.89 -0.99 21.16
N ASN A 482 -10.55 0.05 21.68
CA ASN A 482 -9.98 0.94 22.67
C ASN A 482 -9.96 0.25 24.04
N VAL A 483 -8.85 0.39 24.78
CA VAL A 483 -8.76 -0.14 26.15
C VAL A 483 -9.72 0.64 27.07
N ILE A 484 -10.69 -0.05 27.67
CA ILE A 484 -11.64 0.51 28.63
C ILE A 484 -11.36 0.10 30.07
N SER A 485 -10.55 -0.93 30.30
CA SER A 485 -10.11 -1.34 31.64
C SER A 485 -8.71 -1.96 31.58
N VAL A 486 -7.89 -1.64 32.58
CA VAL A 486 -6.62 -2.31 32.88
C VAL A 486 -6.61 -2.74 34.33
N THR A 487 -6.48 -4.06 34.58
CA THR A 487 -6.35 -4.61 35.94
C THR A 487 -4.93 -5.12 36.14
N ASP A 488 -4.22 -4.58 37.11
CA ASP A 488 -2.86 -5.01 37.46
C ASP A 488 -2.85 -6.36 38.23
N ALA A 489 -1.66 -6.93 38.44
CA ALA A 489 -1.50 -8.20 39.13
C ALA A 489 -1.91 -8.18 40.62
N LYS A 490 -2.18 -7.03 41.21
CA LYS A 490 -2.69 -6.89 42.58
C LYS A 490 -4.19 -6.72 42.61
N GLY A 491 -4.85 -6.71 41.42
CA GLY A 491 -6.28 -6.47 41.29
C GLY A 491 -6.66 -4.98 41.32
N ASN A 492 -5.69 -4.07 41.18
CA ASN A 492 -6.00 -2.66 41.03
C ASN A 492 -6.49 -2.41 39.59
N GLU A 493 -7.71 -1.92 39.46
CA GLU A 493 -8.33 -1.64 38.17
C GLU A 493 -8.30 -0.15 37.87
N THR A 494 -7.86 0.21 36.65
CA THR A 494 -8.01 1.54 36.07
C THR A 494 -9.00 1.45 34.93
N GLN A 495 -10.06 2.23 34.96
CA GLN A 495 -11.13 2.24 33.93
C GLN A 495 -11.06 3.51 33.09
N TYR A 496 -11.43 3.38 31.82
CA TYR A 496 -11.49 4.47 30.87
C TYR A 496 -12.90 4.55 30.24
N SER A 497 -13.37 5.77 30.04
CA SER A 497 -14.54 6.05 29.20
C SER A 497 -14.05 6.75 27.95
N VAL A 498 -14.52 6.28 26.80
CA VAL A 498 -14.10 6.75 25.47
C VAL A 498 -15.35 7.30 24.76
N ASP A 499 -15.22 8.39 24.01
CA ASP A 499 -16.30 8.91 23.17
C ASP A 499 -16.31 8.23 21.79
N LEU A 500 -17.24 8.62 20.91
CA LEU A 500 -17.38 8.04 19.57
C LEU A 500 -16.21 8.39 18.63
N ASN A 501 -15.35 9.33 19.01
CA ASN A 501 -14.16 9.72 18.27
C ASN A 501 -12.88 9.11 18.88
N ASP A 502 -13.05 8.06 19.70
CA ASP A 502 -11.97 7.34 20.39
C ASP A 502 -11.14 8.19 21.37
N ASN A 503 -11.67 9.34 21.82
CA ASN A 503 -11.02 10.15 22.83
C ASN A 503 -11.36 9.65 24.23
N VAL A 504 -10.36 9.51 25.10
CA VAL A 504 -10.58 9.18 26.52
C VAL A 504 -11.20 10.39 27.24
N THR A 505 -12.46 10.31 27.59
CA THR A 505 -13.21 11.39 28.29
C THR A 505 -13.08 11.30 29.81
N LYS A 506 -12.79 10.10 30.34
CA LYS A 506 -12.64 9.87 31.78
C LYS A 506 -11.66 8.73 32.05
N MET A 507 -10.84 8.88 33.09
CA MET A 507 -10.03 7.81 33.68
C MET A 507 -10.35 7.70 35.16
N THR A 508 -10.73 6.52 35.64
CA THR A 508 -10.97 6.22 37.05
C THR A 508 -9.87 5.29 37.56
N GLN A 509 -9.07 5.74 38.51
CA GLN A 509 -8.01 4.95 39.14
C GLN A 509 -8.57 3.97 40.17
N ALA A 510 -7.82 2.93 40.52
CA ALA A 510 -8.20 1.90 41.49
C ALA A 510 -8.55 2.46 42.88
N ASN A 511 -8.01 3.61 43.26
CA ASN A 511 -8.34 4.29 44.51
C ASN A 511 -9.60 5.16 44.43
N GLY A 512 -10.33 5.12 43.31
CA GLY A 512 -11.52 5.92 43.05
C GLY A 512 -11.24 7.35 42.58
N GLY A 513 -9.98 7.72 42.38
CA GLY A 513 -9.62 9.04 41.82
C GLY A 513 -10.02 9.15 40.36
N GLU A 514 -10.78 10.19 40.00
CA GLU A 514 -11.27 10.42 38.65
C GLU A 514 -10.54 11.59 37.98
N TYR A 515 -10.03 11.35 36.77
CA TYR A 515 -9.61 12.37 35.85
C TYR A 515 -10.65 12.48 34.74
N THR A 516 -11.01 13.72 34.37
CA THR A 516 -11.89 13.96 33.22
C THR A 516 -11.16 14.81 32.20
N TYR A 517 -11.43 14.52 30.94
CA TYR A 517 -10.79 15.16 29.80
C TYR A 517 -11.87 15.76 28.91
N SER A 518 -11.61 16.92 28.34
CA SER A 518 -12.46 17.51 27.30
C SER A 518 -11.61 17.86 26.09
N TYR A 519 -12.23 17.74 24.94
CA TYR A 519 -11.57 17.95 23.65
C TYR A 519 -12.28 19.06 22.88
N ASP A 520 -11.57 19.72 21.99
CA ASP A 520 -12.20 20.58 21.00
C ASP A 520 -12.76 19.72 19.84
N LYS A 521 -13.46 20.36 18.90
CA LYS A 521 -14.02 19.65 17.75
C LYS A 521 -12.96 18.99 16.83
N ALA A 522 -11.71 19.45 16.88
CA ALA A 522 -10.60 18.85 16.16
C ALA A 522 -9.89 17.72 16.93
N GLY A 523 -10.50 17.21 18.00
CA GLY A 523 -9.92 16.13 18.82
C GLY A 523 -8.71 16.55 19.67
N ARG A 524 -8.39 17.84 19.76
CA ARG A 524 -7.27 18.30 20.58
C ARG A 524 -7.71 18.46 22.03
N LEU A 525 -6.87 17.98 22.97
CA LEU A 525 -7.16 18.07 24.40
C LEU A 525 -7.30 19.55 24.83
N LYS A 526 -8.50 19.93 25.29
CA LYS A 526 -8.85 21.27 25.74
C LYS A 526 -8.67 21.46 27.24
N SER A 527 -9.04 20.47 28.04
CA SER A 527 -8.84 20.53 29.49
C SER A 527 -8.71 19.13 30.11
N MET A 528 -8.03 19.07 31.23
CA MET A 528 -7.93 17.94 32.13
C MET A 528 -8.28 18.38 33.54
N THR A 529 -9.23 17.69 34.21
CA THR A 529 -9.55 17.91 35.62
C THR A 529 -9.08 16.74 36.47
N SER A 530 -8.31 17.01 37.50
CA SER A 530 -7.76 16.01 38.43
C SER A 530 -8.81 15.53 39.45
N PRO A 531 -8.56 14.43 40.20
CA PRO A 531 -9.45 13.95 41.28
C PRO A 531 -9.70 14.94 42.40
N LEU A 532 -8.83 15.93 42.58
CA LEU A 532 -8.97 17.00 43.54
C LEU A 532 -9.74 18.22 43.00
N GLY A 533 -10.27 18.12 41.76
CA GLY A 533 -11.02 19.20 41.12
C GLY A 533 -10.16 20.30 40.48
N TYR A 534 -8.84 20.14 40.43
CA TYR A 534 -7.97 21.10 39.73
C TYR A 534 -8.07 20.88 38.21
N THR A 535 -8.39 21.93 37.48
CA THR A 535 -8.49 21.92 36.04
C THR A 535 -7.29 22.60 35.39
N THR A 536 -6.61 21.91 34.53
CA THR A 536 -5.60 22.45 33.60
C THR A 536 -6.23 22.62 32.23
N ASN A 537 -6.12 23.83 31.66
CA ASN A 537 -6.58 24.12 30.30
C ASN A 537 -5.36 24.16 29.36
N PHE A 538 -5.59 23.69 28.14
CA PHE A 538 -4.61 23.65 27.03
C PHE A 538 -5.11 24.58 25.92
N SER A 539 -4.21 25.31 25.27
CA SER A 539 -4.49 26.27 24.21
C SER A 539 -3.77 25.86 22.93
#